data_570af67b1bdb8e5c063d86d660dfb2ae
#
_entry.id   570af67b1bdb8e5c063d86d660dfb2ae
#
_cell.length_a   1.000
_cell.length_b   1.000
_cell.length_c   1.000
_cell.angle_alpha   90.00
_cell.angle_beta   90.00
_cell.angle_gamma   90.00
#
_symmetry.space_group_name_H-M   'P 1'
#
loop_
_entity.id
_entity.type
_entity.pdbx_description
1 polymer ?
#
loop_
_entity_poly.entity_id
_entity_poly.type
_entity_poly.pdbx_seq_one_letter_code
_entity_poly.pdbx_strand_id
1 'polypeptide(L)'
;MALHRGRHRPSKRLGQNFLTDPRIAEEIVSSVSPGPGDTVLEPGPGHGTLTRLLLKKAGRLIAIEKDPGLASELREAFRNESNVTVLEGDILKIGQSIPAFNKLVSTPPYYISSKLTLFLASRKFDVAAVVFQKEFAGRLLAEPGSRDYGRLTVMAGRKLNMERIRDISRIAFNPRPKVDSTLLRFTPKHGLTEIDEPLFEELVRGIFTQRRRLSKGALTHFLSLKYGRELGRELVSRISIPDARVYQLSIEQLENLSLQTWRVVSNAIVSGSLKEQR
;
A
#
# COMPACT_ATOMS: atom_id res chain seq x y z
N MET A 1 23.36 -14.09 -22.11
CA MET A 1 23.46 -12.70 -22.51
C MET A 1 23.83 -11.90 -21.26
N ALA A 2 25.04 -11.34 -21.20
CA ALA A 2 25.63 -10.74 -20.02
C ALA A 2 24.79 -9.55 -19.54
N LEU A 3 24.54 -9.48 -18.24
CA LEU A 3 24.02 -8.29 -17.60
C LEU A 3 24.96 -7.11 -17.93
N HIS A 4 24.50 -6.20 -18.79
CA HIS A 4 25.16 -4.91 -18.92
C HIS A 4 25.14 -4.29 -17.52
N ARG A 5 26.29 -4.32 -16.84
CA ARG A 5 26.53 -3.53 -15.64
C ARG A 5 26.51 -2.07 -16.10
N GLY A 6 25.31 -1.46 -16.05
CA GLY A 6 25.13 -0.06 -16.35
C GLY A 6 26.12 0.77 -15.52
N ARG A 7 26.62 1.86 -16.09
CA ARG A 7 27.53 2.82 -15.43
C ARG A 7 26.88 3.52 -14.22
N HIS A 8 25.57 3.30 -14.01
CA HIS A 8 24.81 3.95 -12.94
C HIS A 8 25.18 3.38 -11.57
N ARG A 9 25.68 4.25 -10.68
CA ARG A 9 26.00 3.88 -9.30
C ARG A 9 24.75 3.96 -8.44
N PRO A 10 24.44 2.93 -7.61
CA PRO A 10 23.29 2.94 -6.72
C PRO A 10 23.27 4.17 -5.82
N SER A 11 22.15 4.87 -5.82
CA SER A 11 21.97 6.06 -4.99
C SER A 11 21.46 5.67 -3.59
N LYS A 12 22.31 5.90 -2.57
CA LYS A 12 21.88 5.71 -1.16
C LYS A 12 20.68 6.57 -0.80
N ARG A 13 20.58 7.79 -1.37
CA ARG A 13 19.46 8.72 -1.15
C ARG A 13 18.15 8.17 -1.67
N LEU A 14 18.18 7.37 -2.74
CA LEU A 14 17.01 6.73 -3.32
C LEU A 14 16.77 5.31 -2.76
N GLY A 15 17.59 4.83 -1.82
CA GLY A 15 17.43 3.52 -1.19
C GLY A 15 17.45 2.35 -2.17
N GLN A 16 18.23 2.48 -3.26
CA GLN A 16 18.29 1.51 -4.36
C GLN A 16 18.98 0.23 -3.92
N ASN A 17 18.27 -0.90 -4.02
CA ASN A 17 18.78 -2.26 -3.87
C ASN A 17 18.20 -3.06 -5.05
N PHE A 18 19.03 -3.39 -6.00
CA PHE A 18 18.61 -4.05 -7.24
C PHE A 18 18.58 -5.57 -7.08
N LEU A 19 17.50 -6.20 -7.48
CA LEU A 19 17.37 -7.66 -7.51
C LEU A 19 18.34 -8.23 -8.55
N THR A 20 19.15 -9.20 -8.14
CA THR A 20 20.19 -9.83 -8.99
C THR A 20 19.97 -11.33 -9.20
N ASP A 21 19.14 -11.99 -8.42
CA ASP A 21 18.82 -13.42 -8.59
C ASP A 21 17.71 -13.59 -9.65
N PRO A 22 18.00 -14.23 -10.80
CA PRO A 22 17.04 -14.37 -11.89
C PRO A 22 15.88 -15.34 -11.54
N ARG A 23 16.12 -16.33 -10.68
CA ARG A 23 15.08 -17.29 -10.27
C ARG A 23 14.02 -16.59 -9.41
N ILE A 24 14.47 -15.70 -8.51
CA ILE A 24 13.57 -14.87 -7.71
C ILE A 24 12.82 -13.88 -8.60
N ALA A 25 13.48 -13.29 -9.58
CA ALA A 25 12.84 -12.41 -10.54
C ALA A 25 11.71 -13.11 -11.32
N GLU A 26 11.95 -14.34 -11.78
CA GLU A 26 10.94 -15.16 -12.45
C GLU A 26 9.78 -15.49 -11.53
N GLU A 27 10.03 -15.84 -10.28
CA GLU A 27 8.99 -16.14 -9.29
C GLU A 27 8.12 -14.92 -9.01
N ILE A 28 8.73 -13.73 -8.84
CA ILE A 28 8.00 -12.47 -8.66
C ILE A 28 7.06 -12.21 -9.85
N VAL A 29 7.55 -12.30 -11.06
CA VAL A 29 6.76 -12.08 -12.27
C VAL A 29 5.66 -13.14 -12.40
N SER A 30 5.97 -14.39 -12.13
CA SER A 30 5.01 -15.49 -12.26
C SER A 30 3.89 -15.44 -11.22
N SER A 31 4.12 -14.80 -10.05
CA SER A 31 3.12 -14.65 -9.00
C SER A 31 1.90 -13.81 -9.40
N VAL A 32 2.00 -13.02 -10.46
CA VAL A 32 0.87 -12.28 -11.06
C VAL A 32 0.39 -12.91 -12.38
N SER A 33 1.03 -13.97 -12.87
CA SER A 33 0.67 -14.68 -14.12
C SER A 33 0.36 -13.71 -15.29
N PRO A 34 1.33 -12.86 -15.73
CA PRO A 34 1.08 -11.90 -16.78
C PRO A 34 0.84 -12.61 -18.12
N GLY A 35 -0.08 -12.08 -18.94
CA GLY A 35 -0.44 -12.61 -20.25
C GLY A 35 -0.55 -11.51 -21.33
N PRO A 36 -0.77 -11.88 -22.60
CA PRO A 36 -0.82 -10.96 -23.73
C PRO A 36 -1.93 -9.89 -23.64
N GLY A 37 -2.98 -10.16 -22.87
CA GLY A 37 -4.08 -9.19 -22.63
C GLY A 37 -3.81 -8.23 -21.49
N ASP A 38 -2.70 -8.37 -20.75
CA ASP A 38 -2.45 -7.58 -19.56
C ASP A 38 -1.65 -6.31 -19.84
N THR A 39 -2.01 -5.26 -19.12
CA THR A 39 -1.18 -4.06 -18.94
C THR A 39 -0.56 -4.11 -17.55
N VAL A 40 0.74 -4.30 -17.49
CA VAL A 40 1.49 -4.38 -16.22
C VAL A 40 2.11 -3.04 -15.87
N LEU A 41 1.94 -2.59 -14.63
CA LEU A 41 2.66 -1.45 -14.07
C LEU A 41 3.87 -1.95 -13.27
N GLU A 42 5.05 -1.41 -13.56
CA GLU A 42 6.30 -1.67 -12.83
C GLU A 42 6.84 -0.37 -12.21
N PRO A 43 6.53 -0.09 -10.94
CA PRO A 43 7.17 1.00 -10.21
C PRO A 43 8.61 0.65 -9.82
N GLY A 44 9.57 1.48 -10.21
CA GLY A 44 10.98 1.31 -9.88
C GLY A 44 11.65 0.13 -10.59
N PRO A 45 11.66 0.09 -11.93
CA PRO A 45 12.28 -0.99 -12.70
C PRO A 45 13.79 -1.12 -12.50
N GLY A 46 14.46 -0.05 -12.03
CA GLY A 46 15.90 -0.03 -11.82
C GLY A 46 16.68 -0.36 -13.09
N HIS A 47 17.50 -1.41 -13.06
CA HIS A 47 18.21 -1.89 -14.26
C HIS A 47 17.39 -2.80 -15.17
N GLY A 48 16.07 -2.91 -14.96
CA GLY A 48 15.15 -3.65 -15.81
C GLY A 48 15.20 -5.17 -15.64
N THR A 49 15.52 -5.67 -14.45
CA THR A 49 15.54 -7.12 -14.17
C THR A 49 14.16 -7.74 -14.36
N LEU A 50 13.12 -7.16 -13.77
CA LEU A 50 11.74 -7.63 -13.94
C LEU A 50 11.17 -7.20 -15.29
N THR A 51 11.52 -5.99 -15.76
CA THR A 51 11.11 -5.44 -17.06
C THR A 51 11.32 -6.42 -18.20
N ARG A 52 12.54 -7.02 -18.29
CA ARG A 52 12.88 -7.99 -19.33
C ARG A 52 12.03 -9.26 -19.31
N LEU A 53 11.61 -9.69 -18.14
CA LEU A 53 10.73 -10.86 -17.98
C LEU A 53 9.28 -10.51 -18.31
N LEU A 54 8.83 -9.34 -17.87
CA LEU A 54 7.48 -8.83 -18.12
C LEU A 54 7.23 -8.60 -19.60
N LEU A 55 8.20 -8.04 -20.33
CA LEU A 55 8.09 -7.80 -21.78
C LEU A 55 7.86 -9.06 -22.61
N LYS A 56 8.33 -10.21 -22.14
CA LYS A 56 8.13 -11.51 -22.82
C LYS A 56 6.74 -12.07 -22.61
N LYS A 57 5.99 -11.59 -21.63
CA LYS A 57 4.72 -12.21 -21.18
C LYS A 57 3.54 -11.26 -21.26
N ALA A 58 3.72 -9.98 -20.91
CA ALA A 58 2.67 -8.98 -20.87
C ALA A 58 2.41 -8.36 -22.26
N GLY A 59 1.15 -8.05 -22.56
CA GLY A 59 0.80 -7.34 -23.77
C GLY A 59 1.27 -5.89 -23.76
N ARG A 60 1.29 -5.26 -22.60
CA ARG A 60 1.80 -3.89 -22.39
C ARG A 60 2.49 -3.75 -21.04
N LEU A 61 3.58 -3.00 -21.00
CA LEU A 61 4.32 -2.66 -19.78
C LEU A 61 4.44 -1.14 -19.63
N ILE A 62 4.11 -0.65 -18.44
CA ILE A 62 4.32 0.74 -18.03
C ILE A 62 5.36 0.72 -16.93
N ALA A 63 6.59 1.13 -17.23
CA ALA A 63 7.71 1.21 -16.28
C ALA A 63 7.88 2.65 -15.81
N ILE A 64 7.79 2.90 -14.49
CA ILE A 64 7.94 4.25 -13.91
C ILE A 64 9.19 4.29 -13.06
N GLU A 65 10.18 5.06 -13.52
CA GLU A 65 11.48 5.20 -12.83
C GLU A 65 11.69 6.65 -12.38
N LYS A 66 12.06 6.79 -11.11
CA LYS A 66 12.29 8.10 -10.51
C LYS A 66 13.67 8.66 -10.79
N ASP A 67 14.65 7.80 -11.01
CA ASP A 67 16.01 8.17 -11.31
C ASP A 67 16.16 8.47 -12.81
N PRO A 68 16.48 9.73 -13.22
CA PRO A 68 16.57 10.09 -14.63
C PRO A 68 17.63 9.29 -15.40
N GLY A 69 18.75 8.94 -14.74
CA GLY A 69 19.81 8.14 -15.34
C GLY A 69 19.33 6.73 -15.69
N LEU A 70 18.67 6.05 -14.73
CA LEU A 70 18.07 4.74 -14.96
C LEU A 70 16.92 4.79 -15.96
N ALA A 71 16.08 5.82 -15.93
CA ALA A 71 15.02 5.99 -16.92
C ALA A 71 15.57 6.13 -18.34
N SER A 72 16.67 6.86 -18.53
CA SER A 72 17.38 6.98 -19.80
C SER A 72 17.99 5.65 -20.24
N GLU A 73 18.68 4.93 -19.33
CA GLU A 73 19.23 3.60 -19.62
C GLU A 73 18.14 2.61 -20.06
N LEU A 74 16.97 2.64 -19.41
CA LEU A 74 15.84 1.78 -19.75
C LEU A 74 15.25 2.11 -21.13
N ARG A 75 15.06 3.39 -21.45
CA ARG A 75 14.58 3.82 -22.77
C ARG A 75 15.50 3.33 -23.88
N GLU A 76 16.82 3.45 -23.69
CA GLU A 76 17.79 2.97 -24.66
C GLU A 76 17.80 1.44 -24.76
N ALA A 77 17.77 0.74 -23.60
CA ALA A 77 17.78 -0.71 -23.57
C ALA A 77 16.56 -1.36 -24.22
N PHE A 78 15.42 -0.69 -24.18
CA PHE A 78 14.13 -1.19 -24.69
C PHE A 78 13.59 -0.40 -25.88
N ARG A 79 14.42 0.40 -26.55
CA ARG A 79 14.01 1.26 -27.68
C ARG A 79 13.31 0.53 -28.82
N ASN A 80 13.62 -0.74 -29.03
CA ASN A 80 13.05 -1.58 -30.09
C ASN A 80 11.81 -2.38 -29.64
N GLU A 81 11.42 -2.27 -28.36
CA GLU A 81 10.26 -2.96 -27.81
C GLU A 81 9.03 -2.07 -27.93
N SER A 82 8.04 -2.50 -28.73
CA SER A 82 6.83 -1.71 -28.99
C SER A 82 5.81 -1.74 -27.86
N ASN A 83 5.94 -2.71 -26.95
CA ASN A 83 4.99 -2.95 -25.85
C ASN A 83 5.42 -2.37 -24.50
N VAL A 84 6.47 -1.54 -24.45
CA VAL A 84 6.90 -0.84 -23.22
C VAL A 84 6.79 0.67 -23.34
N THR A 85 6.34 1.29 -22.25
CA THR A 85 6.38 2.74 -22.05
C THR A 85 7.19 3.04 -20.78
N VAL A 86 8.35 3.71 -20.94
CA VAL A 86 9.19 4.13 -19.82
C VAL A 86 8.89 5.58 -19.47
N LEU A 87 8.27 5.80 -18.31
CA LEU A 87 7.96 7.11 -17.74
C LEU A 87 8.99 7.48 -16.68
N GLU A 88 9.56 8.67 -16.79
CA GLU A 88 10.38 9.24 -15.74
C GLU A 88 9.51 9.96 -14.72
N GLY A 89 9.64 9.61 -13.43
CA GLY A 89 8.91 10.29 -12.38
C GLY A 89 8.72 9.47 -11.11
N ASP A 90 8.14 10.14 -10.13
CA ASP A 90 7.80 9.52 -8.84
C ASP A 90 6.38 8.93 -8.92
N ILE A 91 6.26 7.60 -8.83
CA ILE A 91 4.97 6.87 -8.85
C ILE A 91 3.93 7.49 -7.89
N LEU A 92 4.38 8.01 -6.76
CA LEU A 92 3.51 8.61 -5.75
C LEU A 92 3.03 10.02 -6.11
N LYS A 93 3.67 10.69 -7.08
CA LYS A 93 3.34 12.04 -7.54
C LYS A 93 2.61 12.05 -8.88
N ILE A 94 2.95 11.14 -9.79
CA ILE A 94 2.32 11.01 -11.11
C ILE A 94 0.83 10.67 -10.96
N GLY A 95 0.49 9.91 -9.92
CA GLY A 95 -0.88 9.72 -9.43
C GLY A 95 -1.89 9.36 -10.52
N GLN A 96 -2.84 10.27 -10.79
CA GLN A 96 -3.95 10.04 -11.73
C GLN A 96 -3.54 10.01 -13.20
N SER A 97 -2.34 10.51 -13.53
CA SER A 97 -1.81 10.50 -14.91
C SER A 97 -1.26 9.14 -15.35
N ILE A 98 -1.25 8.15 -14.48
CA ILE A 98 -0.81 6.79 -14.83
C ILE A 98 -1.90 6.15 -15.69
N PRO A 99 -1.55 5.64 -16.90
CA PRO A 99 -2.51 4.89 -17.71
C PRO A 99 -3.10 3.69 -16.95
N ALA A 100 -4.30 3.25 -17.34
CA ALA A 100 -4.94 2.10 -16.73
C ALA A 100 -4.03 0.85 -16.82
N PHE A 101 -3.98 0.09 -15.75
CA PHE A 101 -3.26 -1.18 -15.66
C PHE A 101 -4.12 -2.17 -14.87
N ASN A 102 -3.94 -3.45 -15.12
CA ASN A 102 -4.63 -4.49 -14.36
C ASN A 102 -3.69 -5.36 -13.51
N LYS A 103 -2.38 -5.26 -13.72
CA LYS A 103 -1.38 -5.95 -12.88
C LYS A 103 -0.27 -5.00 -12.44
N LEU A 104 0.32 -5.27 -11.27
CA LEU A 104 1.48 -4.51 -10.79
C LEU A 104 2.55 -5.46 -10.27
N VAL A 105 3.81 -5.19 -10.66
CA VAL A 105 4.96 -5.92 -10.13
C VAL A 105 6.02 -4.91 -9.71
N SER A 106 6.59 -5.03 -8.50
CA SER A 106 7.60 -4.08 -8.04
C SER A 106 8.55 -4.66 -6.99
N THR A 107 9.81 -4.23 -7.09
CA THR A 107 10.80 -4.32 -6.00
C THR A 107 11.18 -2.90 -5.57
N PRO A 108 10.26 -2.16 -4.90
CA PRO A 108 10.44 -0.75 -4.67
C PRO A 108 11.49 -0.45 -3.61
N PRO A 109 12.07 0.77 -3.60
CA PRO A 109 12.82 1.24 -2.45
C PRO A 109 11.97 1.21 -1.18
N TYR A 110 12.51 0.69 -0.08
CA TYR A 110 11.74 0.43 1.14
C TYR A 110 11.09 1.67 1.78
N TYR A 111 11.68 2.86 1.57
CA TYR A 111 11.14 4.10 2.15
C TYR A 111 9.76 4.50 1.60
N ILE A 112 9.34 3.94 0.45
CA ILE A 112 8.01 4.20 -0.11
C ILE A 112 6.98 3.11 0.25
N SER A 113 7.36 2.06 0.96
CA SER A 113 6.52 0.87 1.19
C SER A 113 5.10 1.22 1.67
N SER A 114 4.96 2.05 2.71
CA SER A 114 3.64 2.43 3.23
C SER A 114 2.80 3.20 2.21
N LYS A 115 3.42 4.15 1.51
CA LYS A 115 2.72 4.96 0.49
C LYS A 115 2.33 4.12 -0.72
N LEU A 116 3.19 3.19 -1.15
CA LEU A 116 2.88 2.29 -2.26
C LEU A 116 1.75 1.31 -1.90
N THR A 117 1.71 0.82 -0.66
CA THR A 117 0.60 -0.01 -0.17
C THR A 117 -0.73 0.76 -0.20
N LEU A 118 -0.76 2.01 0.27
CA LEU A 118 -1.96 2.85 0.21
C LEU A 118 -2.32 3.25 -1.23
N PHE A 119 -1.34 3.46 -2.09
CA PHE A 119 -1.55 3.65 -3.53
C PHE A 119 -2.27 2.44 -4.13
N LEU A 120 -1.81 1.21 -3.86
CA LEU A 120 -2.50 -0.02 -4.29
C LEU A 120 -3.94 -0.06 -3.76
N ALA A 121 -4.15 0.22 -2.49
CA ALA A 121 -5.49 0.23 -1.88
C ALA A 121 -6.45 1.28 -2.49
N SER A 122 -5.93 2.25 -3.23
CA SER A 122 -6.72 3.29 -3.92
C SER A 122 -6.91 3.05 -5.43
N ARG A 123 -6.38 1.94 -5.97
CA ARG A 123 -6.41 1.66 -7.41
C ARG A 123 -7.27 0.44 -7.76
N LYS A 124 -7.76 0.44 -9.00
CA LYS A 124 -8.37 -0.75 -9.60
C LYS A 124 -7.27 -1.56 -10.29
N PHE A 125 -7.16 -2.81 -9.95
CA PHE A 125 -6.25 -3.79 -10.56
C PHE A 125 -6.76 -5.19 -10.24
N ASP A 126 -6.22 -6.22 -10.88
CA ASP A 126 -6.59 -7.61 -10.62
C ASP A 126 -5.66 -8.25 -9.59
N VAL A 127 -4.36 -8.09 -9.79
CA VAL A 127 -3.33 -8.66 -8.91
C VAL A 127 -2.07 -7.81 -8.90
N ALA A 128 -1.42 -7.72 -7.73
CA ALA A 128 -0.12 -7.09 -7.60
C ALA A 128 0.85 -7.99 -6.83
N ALA A 129 2.13 -7.91 -7.17
CA ALA A 129 3.24 -8.58 -6.47
C ALA A 129 4.30 -7.55 -6.08
N VAL A 130 4.56 -7.41 -4.79
CA VAL A 130 5.49 -6.39 -4.29
C VAL A 130 6.43 -7.00 -3.25
N VAL A 131 7.70 -6.68 -3.38
CA VAL A 131 8.73 -7.08 -2.42
C VAL A 131 8.94 -5.99 -1.37
N PHE A 132 8.73 -6.31 -0.12
CA PHE A 132 8.91 -5.42 1.02
C PHE A 132 9.97 -5.96 1.99
N GLN A 133 10.44 -5.12 2.92
CA GLN A 133 11.20 -5.61 4.07
C GLN A 133 10.36 -6.60 4.89
N LYS A 134 10.98 -7.66 5.40
CA LYS A 134 10.30 -8.75 6.13
C LYS A 134 9.47 -8.24 7.31
N GLU A 135 10.01 -7.30 8.09
CA GLU A 135 9.27 -6.68 9.20
C GLU A 135 8.05 -5.88 8.73
N PHE A 136 8.21 -5.12 7.65
CA PHE A 136 7.11 -4.36 7.07
C PHE A 136 6.00 -5.28 6.54
N ALA A 137 6.36 -6.35 5.84
CA ALA A 137 5.42 -7.36 5.37
C ALA A 137 4.69 -8.03 6.56
N GLY A 138 5.40 -8.35 7.64
CA GLY A 138 4.81 -8.85 8.88
C GLY A 138 3.78 -7.90 9.49
N ARG A 139 4.04 -6.59 9.47
CA ARG A 139 3.07 -5.58 9.93
C ARG A 139 1.83 -5.50 9.05
N LEU A 140 1.96 -5.65 7.74
CA LEU A 140 0.80 -5.67 6.83
C LEU A 140 -0.10 -6.88 7.08
N LEU A 141 0.48 -8.03 7.40
CA LEU A 141 -0.21 -9.30 7.64
C LEU A 141 -0.59 -9.52 9.11
N ALA A 142 -0.39 -8.52 9.96
CA ALA A 142 -0.62 -8.65 11.39
C ALA A 142 -2.12 -8.80 11.72
N GLU A 143 -2.45 -9.71 12.63
CA GLU A 143 -3.79 -9.96 13.10
C GLU A 143 -4.20 -9.00 14.23
N PRO A 144 -5.50 -8.70 14.39
CA PRO A 144 -6.01 -7.95 15.53
C PRO A 144 -5.52 -8.54 16.86
N GLY A 145 -5.10 -7.68 17.78
CA GLY A 145 -4.54 -8.08 19.07
C GLY A 145 -3.02 -8.32 19.06
N SER A 146 -2.40 -8.47 17.89
CA SER A 146 -0.96 -8.64 17.80
C SER A 146 -0.19 -7.33 18.01
N ARG A 147 1.11 -7.48 18.34
CA ARG A 147 2.02 -6.34 18.56
C ARG A 147 2.11 -5.42 17.33
N ASP A 148 2.09 -5.98 16.15
CA ASP A 148 2.39 -5.27 14.90
C ASP A 148 1.13 -4.77 14.18
N TYR A 149 -0.06 -5.17 14.66
CA TYR A 149 -1.33 -4.69 14.13
C TYR A 149 -1.49 -3.18 14.33
N GLY A 150 -1.70 -2.43 13.27
CA GLY A 150 -1.72 -0.97 13.31
C GLY A 150 -2.56 -0.33 12.21
N ARG A 151 -2.56 0.99 12.20
CA ARG A 151 -3.33 1.78 11.22
C ARG A 151 -3.12 1.31 9.78
N LEU A 152 -1.88 1.09 9.36
CA LEU A 152 -1.59 0.68 7.99
C LEU A 152 -2.19 -0.70 7.67
N THR A 153 -2.12 -1.64 8.63
CA THR A 153 -2.74 -2.96 8.52
C THR A 153 -4.24 -2.84 8.28
N VAL A 154 -4.92 -1.97 9.03
CA VAL A 154 -6.36 -1.70 8.90
C VAL A 154 -6.67 -1.08 7.53
N MET A 155 -5.98 0.01 7.18
CA MET A 155 -6.25 0.74 5.94
C MET A 155 -6.00 -0.10 4.68
N ALA A 156 -4.93 -0.89 4.67
CA ALA A 156 -4.64 -1.81 3.57
C ALA A 156 -5.56 -3.02 3.59
N GLY A 157 -5.69 -3.69 4.74
CA GLY A 157 -6.46 -4.92 4.89
C GLY A 157 -7.96 -4.76 4.71
N ARG A 158 -8.49 -3.52 4.84
CA ARG A 158 -9.88 -3.23 4.49
C ARG A 158 -10.13 -3.41 3.00
N LYS A 159 -9.20 -2.98 2.14
CA LYS A 159 -9.38 -2.93 0.68
C LYS A 159 -8.67 -4.05 -0.08
N LEU A 160 -7.70 -4.71 0.55
CA LEU A 160 -6.83 -5.68 -0.10
C LEU A 160 -6.80 -7.00 0.67
N ASN A 161 -6.86 -8.12 -0.06
CA ASN A 161 -6.36 -9.39 0.42
C ASN A 161 -4.84 -9.38 0.22
N MET A 162 -4.11 -9.88 1.20
CA MET A 162 -2.65 -9.90 1.22
C MET A 162 -2.16 -11.30 1.57
N GLU A 163 -1.30 -11.84 0.73
CA GLU A 163 -0.77 -13.19 0.87
C GLU A 163 0.76 -13.15 0.86
N ARG A 164 1.38 -13.86 1.81
CA ARG A 164 2.82 -14.09 1.79
C ARG A 164 3.13 -15.21 0.80
N ILE A 165 3.91 -14.89 -0.23
CA ILE A 165 4.37 -15.88 -1.20
C ILE A 165 5.70 -16.48 -0.75
N ARG A 166 6.69 -15.64 -0.42
CA ARG A 166 8.04 -16.09 -0.09
C ARG A 166 8.84 -15.06 0.69
N ASP A 167 9.72 -15.55 1.56
CA ASP A 167 10.83 -14.75 2.12
C ASP A 167 12.03 -14.76 1.16
N ILE A 168 12.63 -13.61 0.94
CA ILE A 168 13.75 -13.40 0.03
C ILE A 168 14.97 -12.95 0.83
N SER A 169 16.04 -13.73 0.78
CA SER A 169 17.28 -13.37 1.44
C SER A 169 17.87 -12.08 0.85
N ARG A 170 18.42 -11.25 1.70
CA ARG A 170 19.11 -10.01 1.34
C ARG A 170 20.29 -10.21 0.36
N ILE A 171 20.83 -11.44 0.24
CA ILE A 171 21.89 -11.75 -0.72
C ILE A 171 21.43 -11.70 -2.17
N ALA A 172 20.11 -11.76 -2.43
CA ALA A 172 19.52 -11.64 -3.75
C ALA A 172 19.56 -10.21 -4.32
N PHE A 173 20.07 -9.23 -3.56
CA PHE A 173 20.10 -7.82 -3.94
C PHE A 173 21.53 -7.25 -3.94
N ASN A 174 21.76 -6.28 -4.82
CA ASN A 174 23.00 -5.50 -4.86
C ASN A 174 22.67 -3.99 -5.06
N PRO A 175 23.08 -3.08 -4.15
CA PRO A 175 23.74 -3.36 -2.87
C PRO A 175 22.85 -4.22 -1.95
N ARG A 176 23.49 -4.99 -1.07
CA ARG A 176 22.79 -5.84 -0.12
C ARG A 176 22.07 -4.99 0.94
N PRO A 177 20.75 -5.12 1.12
CA PRO A 177 20.04 -4.44 2.19
C PRO A 177 20.45 -4.99 3.57
N LYS A 178 20.08 -4.26 4.63
CA LYS A 178 20.38 -4.66 6.02
C LYS A 178 19.54 -5.85 6.50
N VAL A 179 18.34 -6.02 5.94
CA VAL A 179 17.33 -7.02 6.36
C VAL A 179 16.83 -7.81 5.16
N ASP A 180 16.31 -8.99 5.42
CA ASP A 180 15.65 -9.81 4.42
C ASP A 180 14.33 -9.16 3.96
N SER A 181 13.81 -9.64 2.86
CA SER A 181 12.58 -9.16 2.25
C SER A 181 11.52 -10.27 2.23
N THR A 182 10.30 -9.89 1.91
CA THR A 182 9.19 -10.82 1.68
C THR A 182 8.43 -10.38 0.44
N LEU A 183 8.14 -11.31 -0.45
CA LEU A 183 7.22 -11.13 -1.56
C LEU A 183 5.79 -11.30 -1.05
N LEU A 184 5.00 -10.24 -1.21
CA LEU A 184 3.56 -10.26 -0.97
C LEU A 184 2.80 -10.18 -2.28
N ARG A 185 1.71 -10.92 -2.36
CA ARG A 185 0.69 -10.85 -3.40
C ARG A 185 -0.53 -10.13 -2.86
N PHE A 186 -1.11 -9.26 -3.68
CA PHE A 186 -2.28 -8.45 -3.35
C PHE A 186 -3.38 -8.68 -4.38
N THR A 187 -4.61 -8.81 -3.90
CA THR A 187 -5.82 -8.74 -4.73
C THR A 187 -6.83 -7.80 -4.08
N PRO A 188 -7.59 -7.01 -4.86
CA PRO A 188 -8.65 -6.19 -4.30
C PRO A 188 -9.70 -7.05 -3.59
N LYS A 189 -10.26 -6.52 -2.51
CA LYS A 189 -11.48 -7.05 -1.90
C LYS A 189 -12.70 -6.51 -2.63
N HIS A 190 -13.72 -7.36 -2.78
CA HIS A 190 -15.02 -7.02 -3.34
C HIS A 190 -16.08 -6.95 -2.24
N GLY A 191 -17.21 -6.29 -2.51
CA GLY A 191 -18.32 -6.21 -1.55
C GLY A 191 -17.98 -5.47 -0.27
N LEU A 192 -17.16 -4.42 -0.37
CA LEU A 192 -16.79 -3.61 0.80
C LEU A 192 -18.02 -2.94 1.40
N THR A 193 -18.04 -2.84 2.72
CA THR A 193 -19.02 -2.03 3.45
C THR A 193 -18.96 -0.58 2.96
N GLU A 194 -20.09 -0.03 2.56
CA GLU A 194 -20.20 1.38 2.17
C GLU A 194 -20.11 2.27 3.41
N ILE A 195 -19.05 3.06 3.47
CA ILE A 195 -18.76 3.97 4.58
C ILE A 195 -18.27 5.32 4.05
N ASP A 196 -18.33 6.34 4.89
CA ASP A 196 -17.61 7.60 4.64
C ASP A 196 -16.11 7.37 4.79
N GLU A 197 -15.42 7.25 3.66
CA GLU A 197 -13.97 6.94 3.61
C GLU A 197 -13.12 7.99 4.34
N PRO A 198 -13.34 9.31 4.16
CA PRO A 198 -12.62 10.35 4.91
C PRO A 198 -12.80 10.21 6.43
N LEU A 199 -14.02 9.99 6.89
CA LEU A 199 -14.29 9.80 8.32
C LEU A 199 -13.66 8.52 8.87
N PHE A 200 -13.72 7.42 8.12
CA PHE A 200 -13.07 6.17 8.51
C PHE A 200 -11.56 6.34 8.67
N GLU A 201 -10.90 6.97 7.69
CA GLU A 201 -9.47 7.25 7.76
C GLU A 201 -9.12 8.13 8.95
N GLU A 202 -9.90 9.19 9.20
CA GLU A 202 -9.69 10.11 10.30
C GLU A 202 -9.92 9.41 11.66
N LEU A 203 -10.99 8.64 11.79
CA LEU A 203 -11.29 7.85 12.98
C LEU A 203 -10.17 6.87 13.30
N VAL A 204 -9.79 6.03 12.32
CA VAL A 204 -8.71 5.05 12.50
C VAL A 204 -7.40 5.76 12.86
N ARG A 205 -7.06 6.87 12.18
CA ARG A 205 -5.89 7.67 12.51
C ARG A 205 -5.95 8.19 13.96
N GLY A 206 -7.09 8.71 14.37
CA GLY A 206 -7.29 9.30 15.69
C GLY A 206 -7.21 8.28 16.82
N ILE A 207 -7.98 7.19 16.75
CA ILE A 207 -8.01 6.19 17.83
C ILE A 207 -6.71 5.37 17.93
N PHE A 208 -6.02 5.10 16.82
CA PHE A 208 -4.74 4.38 16.82
C PHE A 208 -3.57 5.17 17.41
N THR A 209 -3.69 6.48 17.63
CA THR A 209 -2.72 7.24 18.44
C THR A 209 -2.67 6.72 19.88
N GLN A 210 -3.78 6.12 20.34
CA GLN A 210 -3.93 5.54 21.66
C GLN A 210 -4.24 4.02 21.58
N ARG A 211 -3.56 3.32 20.69
CA ARG A 211 -3.87 1.92 20.34
C ARG A 211 -3.99 0.95 21.51
N ARG A 212 -3.31 1.22 22.64
CA ARG A 212 -3.36 0.39 23.86
C ARG A 212 -4.50 0.73 24.80
N ARG A 213 -5.21 1.83 24.57
CA ARG A 213 -6.36 2.26 25.37
C ARG A 213 -7.61 1.47 24.98
N LEU A 214 -8.57 1.35 25.91
CA LEU A 214 -9.90 0.83 25.61
C LEU A 214 -10.55 1.70 24.51
N SER A 215 -11.25 1.06 23.59
CA SER A 215 -11.84 1.68 22.41
C SER A 215 -12.78 2.85 22.76
N LYS A 216 -13.61 2.68 23.81
CA LYS A 216 -14.47 3.76 24.31
C LYS A 216 -13.68 5.01 24.71
N GLY A 217 -12.58 4.82 25.46
CA GLY A 217 -11.75 5.95 25.91
C GLY A 217 -10.99 6.63 24.78
N ALA A 218 -10.53 5.85 23.79
CA ALA A 218 -9.86 6.38 22.60
C ALA A 218 -10.82 7.16 21.70
N LEU A 219 -12.04 6.63 21.49
CA LEU A 219 -13.09 7.31 20.70
C LEU A 219 -13.55 8.59 21.41
N THR A 220 -13.78 8.55 22.73
CA THR A 220 -14.11 9.75 23.51
C THR A 220 -13.06 10.83 23.34
N HIS A 221 -11.79 10.47 23.42
CA HIS A 221 -10.70 11.41 23.22
C HIS A 221 -10.70 12.00 21.81
N PHE A 222 -10.83 11.16 20.79
CA PHE A 222 -10.88 11.59 19.40
C PHE A 222 -12.05 12.57 19.15
N LEU A 223 -13.28 12.21 19.53
CA LEU A 223 -14.45 13.05 19.31
C LEU A 223 -14.42 14.32 20.17
N SER A 224 -13.87 14.26 21.38
CA SER A 224 -13.70 15.46 22.24
C SER A 224 -12.68 16.45 21.66
N LEU A 225 -11.64 15.98 21.01
CA LEU A 225 -10.68 16.86 20.31
C LEU A 225 -11.33 17.53 19.10
N LYS A 226 -12.19 16.80 18.40
CA LYS A 226 -12.81 17.28 17.16
C LYS A 226 -14.03 18.19 17.41
N TYR A 227 -14.88 17.87 18.38
CA TYR A 227 -16.16 18.52 18.59
C TYR A 227 -16.35 19.21 19.96
N GLY A 228 -15.30 19.21 20.78
CA GLY A 228 -15.35 19.70 22.15
C GLY A 228 -15.71 18.62 23.17
N ARG A 229 -15.35 18.87 24.45
CA ARG A 229 -15.37 17.84 25.50
C ARG A 229 -16.78 17.32 25.82
N GLU A 230 -17.75 18.22 25.91
CA GLU A 230 -19.14 17.85 26.28
C GLU A 230 -19.82 17.10 25.15
N LEU A 231 -19.84 17.69 23.97
CA LEU A 231 -20.47 17.06 22.79
C LEU A 231 -19.77 15.74 22.41
N GLY A 232 -18.44 15.67 22.47
CA GLY A 232 -17.72 14.42 22.20
C GLY A 232 -18.13 13.29 23.14
N ARG A 233 -18.37 13.57 24.43
CA ARG A 233 -18.87 12.57 25.39
C ARG A 233 -20.32 12.17 25.09
N GLU A 234 -21.16 13.14 24.76
CA GLU A 234 -22.56 12.90 24.38
C GLU A 234 -22.64 12.01 23.14
N LEU A 235 -21.89 12.32 22.08
CA LEU A 235 -21.84 11.52 20.85
C LEU A 235 -21.44 10.07 21.15
N VAL A 236 -20.39 9.88 21.97
CA VAL A 236 -19.92 8.54 22.36
C VAL A 236 -20.97 7.75 23.14
N SER A 237 -21.81 8.40 23.97
CA SER A 237 -22.87 7.72 24.73
C SER A 237 -23.92 7.04 23.85
N ARG A 238 -24.03 7.46 22.59
CA ARG A 238 -25.00 6.97 21.60
C ARG A 238 -24.41 5.90 20.66
N ILE A 239 -23.14 5.51 20.86
CA ILE A 239 -22.42 4.57 20.01
C ILE A 239 -22.20 3.27 20.80
N SER A 240 -22.55 2.14 20.18
CA SER A 240 -22.21 0.80 20.72
C SER A 240 -20.73 0.50 20.44
N ILE A 241 -19.91 0.44 21.47
CA ILE A 241 -18.47 0.35 21.36
C ILE A 241 -18.01 -0.98 21.96
N PRO A 242 -17.23 -1.79 21.22
CA PRO A 242 -16.66 -3.03 21.77
C PRO A 242 -15.82 -2.77 23.03
N ASP A 243 -15.97 -3.62 24.03
CA ASP A 243 -15.11 -3.58 25.23
C ASP A 243 -13.76 -4.28 24.95
N ALA A 244 -12.95 -3.62 24.18
CA ALA A 244 -11.65 -4.09 23.74
C ALA A 244 -10.67 -2.91 23.61
N ARG A 245 -9.39 -3.19 23.59
CA ARG A 245 -8.38 -2.17 23.25
C ARG A 245 -8.39 -1.90 21.74
N VAL A 246 -8.04 -0.68 21.32
CA VAL A 246 -8.07 -0.28 19.90
C VAL A 246 -7.32 -1.27 18.98
N TYR A 247 -6.14 -1.76 19.38
CA TYR A 247 -5.37 -2.69 18.56
C TYR A 247 -5.96 -4.11 18.48
N GLN A 248 -7.01 -4.41 19.26
CA GLN A 248 -7.72 -5.69 19.26
C GLN A 248 -8.97 -5.66 18.36
N LEU A 249 -9.38 -4.47 17.91
CA LEU A 249 -10.55 -4.33 17.06
C LEU A 249 -10.27 -4.91 15.67
N SER A 250 -11.19 -5.75 15.18
CA SER A 250 -11.17 -6.19 13.78
C SER A 250 -11.49 -5.05 12.83
N ILE A 251 -11.21 -5.24 11.54
CA ILE A 251 -11.55 -4.25 10.52
C ILE A 251 -13.07 -4.04 10.48
N GLU A 252 -13.86 -5.10 10.57
CA GLU A 252 -15.34 -5.03 10.60
C GLU A 252 -15.86 -4.23 11.81
N GLN A 253 -15.24 -4.44 12.99
CA GLN A 253 -15.61 -3.65 14.17
C GLN A 253 -15.27 -2.17 14.01
N LEU A 254 -14.16 -1.85 13.34
CA LEU A 254 -13.75 -0.47 13.02
C LEU A 254 -14.68 0.16 11.96
N GLU A 255 -15.11 -0.59 10.96
CA GLU A 255 -16.12 -0.15 9.97
C GLU A 255 -17.46 0.15 10.65
N ASN A 256 -17.94 -0.76 11.48
CA ASN A 256 -19.19 -0.55 12.24
C ASN A 256 -19.08 0.67 13.18
N LEU A 257 -17.94 0.83 13.86
CA LEU A 257 -17.70 1.99 14.71
C LEU A 257 -17.71 3.29 13.89
N SER A 258 -17.17 3.29 12.67
CA SER A 258 -17.20 4.43 11.76
C SER A 258 -18.64 4.75 11.31
N LEU A 259 -19.42 3.74 10.92
CA LEU A 259 -20.82 3.91 10.52
C LEU A 259 -21.68 4.50 11.63
N GLN A 260 -21.54 4.00 12.86
CA GLN A 260 -22.26 4.53 14.01
C GLN A 260 -21.83 5.97 14.30
N THR A 261 -20.52 6.25 14.25
CA THR A 261 -19.98 7.61 14.44
C THR A 261 -20.54 8.57 13.40
N TRP A 262 -20.54 8.17 12.13
CA TRP A 262 -21.11 8.97 11.05
C TRP A 262 -22.59 9.30 11.29
N ARG A 263 -23.41 8.30 11.64
CA ARG A 263 -24.85 8.47 11.92
C ARG A 263 -25.11 9.45 13.07
N VAL A 264 -24.38 9.29 14.17
CA VAL A 264 -24.57 10.13 15.36
C VAL A 264 -24.11 11.57 15.09
N VAL A 265 -23.00 11.76 14.38
CA VAL A 265 -22.49 13.08 13.99
C VAL A 265 -23.44 13.77 13.00
N SER A 266 -23.89 13.06 11.96
CA SER A 266 -24.83 13.61 10.98
C SER A 266 -26.16 14.04 11.62
N ASN A 267 -26.69 13.24 12.55
CA ASN A 267 -27.91 13.60 13.29
C ASN A 267 -27.70 14.86 14.17
N ALA A 268 -26.52 15.01 14.77
CA ALA A 268 -26.19 16.19 15.57
C ALA A 268 -26.05 17.47 14.72
N ILE A 269 -25.59 17.34 13.47
CA ILE A 269 -25.55 18.45 12.50
C ILE A 269 -26.99 18.85 12.12
N VAL A 270 -27.83 17.88 11.74
CA VAL A 270 -29.24 18.12 11.33
C VAL A 270 -30.03 18.75 12.46
N SER A 271 -29.83 18.34 13.72
CA SER A 271 -30.51 18.92 14.89
C SER A 271 -29.98 20.28 15.32
N GLY A 272 -28.99 20.84 14.66
CA GLY A 272 -28.36 22.12 14.99
C GLY A 272 -27.45 22.09 16.21
N SER A 273 -27.22 20.91 16.80
CA SER A 273 -26.33 20.74 17.96
C SER A 273 -24.86 20.82 17.54
N LEU A 274 -24.58 20.72 16.25
CA LEU A 274 -23.22 20.78 15.67
C LEU A 274 -23.25 21.61 14.38
N LYS A 275 -22.34 22.59 14.29
CA LYS A 275 -22.14 23.36 13.05
C LYS A 275 -21.27 22.53 12.09
N GLU A 276 -21.66 22.46 10.82
CA GLU A 276 -20.87 21.84 9.77
C GLU A 276 -19.47 22.49 9.72
N GLN A 277 -18.46 21.77 10.09
CA GLN A 277 -17.07 22.21 9.88
C GLN A 277 -16.69 21.88 8.43
N ARG A 278 -16.61 22.94 7.60
CA ARG A 278 -16.07 22.87 6.23
C ARG A 278 -14.58 22.54 6.21
#